data_8180fe89a7c38240cab0df1cf10dd5d9
#
_entry.id   8180fe89a7c38240cab0df1cf10dd5d9
#
_cell.length_a   1.000
_cell.length_b   1.000
_cell.length_c   1.000
_cell.angle_alpha   90.00
_cell.angle_beta   90.00
_cell.angle_gamma   90.00
#
_symmetry.space_group_name_H-M   'P 1'
#
loop_
_entity.id
_entity.type
_entity.pdbx_description
1 polymer ?
#
loop_
_entity_poly.entity_id
_entity_poly.type
_entity_poly.pdbx_seq_one_letter_code
_entity_poly.pdbx_strand_id
1 'polypeptide(L)'
;VMQNIAQSIAANNPETILIVLLIDERPEEVTEMQRSVRGEVVASTFDEPPSRHVQVAEMVIEKAKRLVEHKKDVVILLDSITRLARAYNTIVPSSGKVLTGGVDAHALERPKRFFGAARNIEEGGSLTIVATALVDTGSKMDEVIYEEFKGTCLLYTSDAADDP
;
A
#
# COMPACT_ATOMS: atom_id res chain seq x y z
N VAL A 1 -3.97 -8.31 11.34
CA VAL A 1 -3.11 -9.02 10.36
C VAL A 1 -1.86 -8.21 10.04
N MET A 2 -2.02 -6.95 9.66
CA MET A 2 -0.89 -6.10 9.29
C MET A 2 0.10 -5.90 10.45
N GLN A 3 -0.38 -5.71 11.68
CA GLN A 3 0.46 -5.61 12.87
C GLN A 3 1.32 -6.85 13.07
N ASN A 4 0.73 -8.03 12.91
CA ASN A 4 1.44 -9.29 13.06
C ASN A 4 2.56 -9.45 12.03
N ILE A 5 2.30 -9.07 10.79
CA ILE A 5 3.29 -9.09 9.71
C ILE A 5 4.43 -8.12 10.06
N ALA A 6 4.09 -6.90 10.48
CA ALA A 6 5.07 -5.89 10.84
C ALA A 6 5.96 -6.35 12.00
N GLN A 7 5.37 -6.92 13.05
CA GLN A 7 6.10 -7.43 14.20
C GLN A 7 7.01 -8.60 13.82
N SER A 8 6.55 -9.50 12.97
CA SER A 8 7.34 -10.64 12.49
C SER A 8 8.54 -10.18 11.67
N ILE A 9 8.37 -9.20 10.79
CA ILE A 9 9.46 -8.65 10.00
C ILE A 9 10.49 -7.99 10.89
N ALA A 10 10.06 -7.18 11.84
CA ALA A 10 10.96 -6.48 12.76
C ALA A 10 11.76 -7.47 13.65
N ALA A 11 11.12 -8.55 14.09
CA ALA A 11 11.77 -9.56 14.94
C ALA A 11 12.76 -10.42 14.16
N ASN A 12 12.40 -10.85 12.95
CA ASN A 12 13.19 -11.79 12.16
C ASN A 12 14.25 -11.12 11.28
N ASN A 13 14.06 -9.85 10.95
CA ASN A 13 14.94 -9.09 10.07
C ASN A 13 15.20 -7.69 10.66
N PRO A 14 15.93 -7.60 11.78
CA PRO A 14 16.09 -6.32 12.49
C PRO A 14 16.85 -5.25 11.70
N GLU A 15 17.63 -5.64 10.71
CA GLU A 15 18.37 -4.73 9.83
C GLU A 15 17.53 -4.16 8.68
N THR A 16 16.36 -4.74 8.44
CA THR A 16 15.43 -4.27 7.39
C THR A 16 14.72 -3.00 7.85
N ILE A 17 14.65 -2.01 6.97
CA ILE A 17 13.89 -0.78 7.22
C ILE A 17 12.44 -1.05 6.92
N LEU A 18 11.59 -0.93 7.93
CA LEU A 18 10.15 -1.15 7.81
C LEU A 18 9.43 0.18 7.80
N ILE A 19 8.61 0.38 6.76
CA ILE A 19 7.73 1.55 6.64
C ILE A 19 6.29 1.04 6.53
N VAL A 20 5.45 1.47 7.44
CA VAL A 20 4.01 1.16 7.40
C VAL A 20 3.28 2.38 6.88
N LEU A 21 2.57 2.22 5.78
CA LEU A 21 1.80 3.28 5.12
C LEU A 21 0.32 3.00 5.29
N LEU A 22 -0.36 3.87 6.03
CA LEU A 22 -1.79 3.76 6.31
C LEU A 22 -2.54 4.84 5.55
N ILE A 23 -3.44 4.42 4.66
CA ILE A 23 -4.23 5.33 3.82
C ILE A 23 -5.70 5.23 4.20
N ASP A 24 -6.30 6.37 4.52
CA ASP A 24 -7.73 6.49 4.84
C ASP A 24 -8.12 5.70 6.09
N GLU A 25 -7.21 5.64 7.06
CA GLU A 25 -7.42 4.95 8.33
C GLU A 25 -7.88 5.92 9.42
N ARG A 26 -8.42 5.36 10.49
CA ARG A 26 -8.85 6.14 11.66
C ARG A 26 -7.63 6.53 12.50
N PRO A 27 -7.62 7.73 13.11
CA PRO A 27 -6.49 8.15 13.96
C PRO A 27 -6.15 7.18 15.09
N GLU A 28 -7.16 6.51 15.66
CA GLU A 28 -6.95 5.53 16.74
C GLU A 28 -6.12 4.33 16.26
N GLU A 29 -6.40 3.88 15.03
CA GLU A 29 -5.68 2.75 14.43
C GLU A 29 -4.23 3.13 14.09
N VAL A 30 -4.03 4.38 13.65
CA VAL A 30 -2.68 4.91 13.42
C VAL A 30 -1.88 4.93 14.71
N THR A 31 -2.46 5.43 15.80
CA THR A 31 -1.82 5.50 17.11
C THR A 31 -1.45 4.11 17.63
N GLU A 32 -2.36 3.16 17.48
CA GLU A 32 -2.12 1.77 17.89
C GLU A 32 -0.97 1.14 17.09
N MET A 33 -0.93 1.36 15.80
CA MET A 33 0.15 0.87 14.94
C MET A 33 1.50 1.48 15.36
N GLN A 34 1.52 2.78 15.63
CA GLN A 34 2.75 3.46 16.07
C GLN A 34 3.29 2.90 17.39
N ARG A 35 2.40 2.48 18.28
CA ARG A 35 2.80 1.91 19.58
C ARG A 35 3.30 0.47 19.47
N SER A 36 2.76 -0.30 18.53
CA SER A 36 2.99 -1.74 18.46
C SER A 36 4.05 -2.15 17.44
N VAL A 37 4.44 -1.27 16.53
CA VAL A 37 5.36 -1.60 15.44
C VAL A 37 6.68 -0.90 15.60
N ARG A 38 7.78 -1.66 15.43
CA ARG A 38 9.14 -1.12 15.35
C ARG A 38 9.43 -0.77 13.89
N GLY A 39 9.13 0.48 13.54
CA GLY A 39 9.32 0.96 12.19
C GLY A 39 8.76 2.36 12.07
N GLU A 40 8.84 2.92 10.90
CA GLU A 40 8.24 4.21 10.61
C GLU A 40 6.79 4.01 10.19
N VAL A 41 5.87 4.66 10.88
CA VAL A 41 4.44 4.66 10.51
C VAL A 41 4.11 6.00 9.90
N VAL A 42 3.70 5.98 8.64
CA VAL A 42 3.27 7.15 7.89
C VAL A 42 1.80 6.98 7.58
N ALA A 43 1.00 8.00 7.83
CA ALA A 43 -0.44 7.89 7.68
C ALA A 43 -1.04 9.12 7.01
N SER A 44 -2.08 8.88 6.24
CA SER A 44 -3.02 9.89 5.79
C SER A 44 -4.40 9.42 6.22
N THR A 45 -5.01 10.12 7.19
CA THR A 45 -6.24 9.67 7.85
C THR A 45 -7.49 9.96 7.02
N PHE A 46 -8.63 9.36 7.41
CA PHE A 46 -9.86 9.41 6.65
C PHE A 46 -10.44 10.83 6.47
N ASP A 47 -10.09 11.75 7.36
CA ASP A 47 -10.53 13.14 7.31
C ASP A 47 -9.68 14.02 6.36
N GLU A 48 -8.58 13.48 5.85
CA GLU A 48 -7.74 14.18 4.89
C GLU A 48 -8.26 13.99 3.45
N PRO A 49 -8.03 14.95 2.55
CA PRO A 49 -8.52 14.83 1.17
C PRO A 49 -7.74 13.78 0.36
N PRO A 50 -8.35 13.24 -0.72
CA PRO A 50 -7.68 12.25 -1.57
C PRO A 50 -6.31 12.69 -2.11
N SER A 51 -6.15 13.98 -2.40
CA SER A 51 -4.86 14.52 -2.85
C SER A 51 -3.76 14.32 -1.81
N ARG A 52 -4.10 14.37 -0.52
CA ARG A 52 -3.13 14.14 0.56
C ARG A 52 -2.75 12.67 0.64
N HIS A 53 -3.71 11.75 0.46
CA HIS A 53 -3.44 10.31 0.41
C HIS A 53 -2.40 9.98 -0.66
N VAL A 54 -2.60 10.52 -1.86
CA VAL A 54 -1.69 10.32 -2.99
C VAL A 54 -0.31 10.93 -2.71
N GLN A 55 -0.27 12.16 -2.19
CA GLN A 55 0.97 12.83 -1.88
C GLN A 55 1.82 12.06 -0.86
N VAL A 56 1.20 11.57 0.19
CA VAL A 56 1.87 10.78 1.22
C VAL A 56 2.42 9.48 0.66
N ALA A 57 1.64 8.78 -0.15
CA ALA A 57 2.08 7.54 -0.79
C ALA A 57 3.28 7.77 -1.71
N GLU A 58 3.24 8.82 -2.52
CA GLU A 58 4.35 9.15 -3.42
C GLU A 58 5.61 9.55 -2.66
N MET A 59 5.48 10.26 -1.55
CA MET A 59 6.61 10.58 -0.68
C MET A 59 7.27 9.33 -0.11
N VAL A 60 6.47 8.37 0.34
CA VAL A 60 6.97 7.11 0.91
C VAL A 60 7.75 6.31 -0.14
N ILE A 61 7.22 6.19 -1.35
CA ILE A 61 7.89 5.42 -2.40
C ILE A 61 9.21 6.07 -2.82
N GLU A 62 9.25 7.38 -2.90
CA GLU A 62 10.49 8.10 -3.22
C GLU A 62 11.54 7.95 -2.11
N LYS A 63 11.14 8.02 -0.86
CA LYS A 63 12.01 7.75 0.27
C LYS A 63 12.59 6.34 0.22
N ALA A 64 11.71 5.36 -0.04
CA ALA A 64 12.12 3.96 -0.13
C ALA A 64 13.13 3.73 -1.25
N LYS A 65 12.91 4.32 -2.42
CA LYS A 65 13.85 4.23 -3.54
C LYS A 65 15.23 4.76 -3.19
N ARG A 66 15.29 5.89 -2.48
CA ARG A 66 16.57 6.47 -2.03
C ARG A 66 17.29 5.57 -1.04
N LEU A 67 16.55 4.96 -0.12
CA LEU A 67 17.14 4.02 0.84
C LEU A 67 17.71 2.78 0.13
N VAL A 68 17.02 2.29 -0.89
CA VAL A 68 17.49 1.17 -1.70
C VAL A 68 18.78 1.55 -2.46
N GLU A 69 18.87 2.77 -2.99
CA GLU A 69 20.09 3.28 -3.62
C GLU A 69 21.27 3.32 -2.66
N HIS A 70 21.03 3.46 -1.37
CA HIS A 70 22.02 3.38 -0.31
C HIS A 70 22.22 1.94 0.21
N LYS A 71 21.84 0.95 -0.57
CA LYS A 71 22.02 -0.49 -0.31
C LYS A 71 21.26 -0.98 0.91
N LYS A 72 20.14 -0.33 1.25
CA LYS A 72 19.26 -0.77 2.33
C LYS A 72 18.17 -1.71 1.81
N ASP A 73 17.77 -2.64 2.67
CA ASP A 73 16.61 -3.48 2.41
C ASP A 73 15.40 -2.83 3.07
N VAL A 74 14.38 -2.54 2.26
CA VAL A 74 13.20 -1.79 2.68
C VAL A 74 11.95 -2.64 2.44
N VAL A 75 11.07 -2.67 3.42
CA VAL A 75 9.73 -3.26 3.30
C VAL A 75 8.71 -2.17 3.55
N ILE A 76 7.79 -2.00 2.59
CA ILE A 76 6.62 -1.13 2.76
C ILE A 76 5.41 -2.02 3.00
N LEU A 77 4.71 -1.78 4.10
CA LEU A 77 3.41 -2.38 4.37
C LEU A 77 2.34 -1.33 4.11
N LEU A 78 1.52 -1.56 3.09
CA LEU A 78 0.46 -0.62 2.67
C LEU A 78 -0.91 -1.15 3.06
N ASP A 79 -1.63 -0.41 3.86
CA ASP A 79 -3.03 -0.68 4.17
C ASP A 79 -3.87 0.56 3.79
N SER A 80 -4.58 0.54 2.72
CA SER A 80 -4.76 -0.52 1.73
C SER A 80 -4.56 0.03 0.33
N ILE A 81 -4.24 -0.85 -0.62
CA ILE A 81 -4.13 -0.46 -2.03
C ILE A 81 -5.48 -0.02 -2.60
N THR A 82 -6.57 -0.60 -2.13
CA THR A 82 -7.92 -0.25 -2.57
C THR A 82 -8.23 1.22 -2.30
N ARG A 83 -7.93 1.69 -1.10
CA ARG A 83 -8.17 3.08 -0.70
C ARG A 83 -7.25 4.04 -1.43
N LEU A 84 -6.01 3.65 -1.67
CA LEU A 84 -5.08 4.44 -2.46
C LEU A 84 -5.56 4.55 -3.91
N ALA A 85 -6.01 3.46 -4.51
CA ALA A 85 -6.55 3.46 -5.87
C ALA A 85 -7.80 4.33 -5.99
N ARG A 86 -8.68 4.31 -4.98
CA ARG A 86 -9.84 5.22 -4.94
C ARG A 86 -9.41 6.68 -4.92
N ALA A 87 -8.37 7.01 -4.16
CA ALA A 87 -7.85 8.38 -4.09
C ALA A 87 -7.31 8.83 -5.45
N TYR A 88 -6.55 7.99 -6.12
CA TYR A 88 -6.09 8.28 -7.48
C TYR A 88 -7.26 8.46 -8.46
N ASN A 89 -8.28 7.62 -8.35
CA ASN A 89 -9.47 7.72 -9.21
C ASN A 89 -10.20 9.05 -9.03
N THR A 90 -10.12 9.63 -7.85
CA THR A 90 -10.76 10.92 -7.56
C THR A 90 -9.98 12.10 -8.13
N ILE A 91 -8.64 12.06 -8.08
CA ILE A 91 -7.80 13.21 -8.43
C ILE A 91 -7.24 13.20 -9.85
N VAL A 92 -7.11 12.01 -10.46
CA VAL A 92 -6.55 11.91 -11.82
C VAL A 92 -7.60 12.34 -12.84
N PRO A 93 -7.24 13.20 -13.81
CA PRO A 93 -8.18 13.59 -14.87
C PRO A 93 -8.69 12.37 -15.65
N SER A 94 -9.99 12.37 -15.94
CA SER A 94 -10.61 11.27 -16.66
C SER A 94 -10.04 11.12 -18.08
N SER A 95 -9.73 9.87 -18.47
CA SER A 95 -9.29 9.54 -19.83
C SER A 95 -10.46 9.36 -20.78
N GLY A 96 -11.69 9.35 -20.27
CA GLY A 96 -12.88 8.99 -21.04
C GLY A 96 -13.13 7.49 -21.12
N LYS A 97 -12.21 6.67 -20.64
CA LYS A 97 -12.33 5.21 -20.58
C LYS A 97 -12.60 4.79 -19.15
N VAL A 98 -13.88 4.64 -18.82
CA VAL A 98 -14.31 4.26 -17.47
C VAL A 98 -14.62 2.77 -17.45
N LEU A 99 -13.95 2.05 -16.54
CA LEU A 99 -14.23 0.64 -16.29
C LEU A 99 -15.53 0.49 -15.52
N THR A 100 -16.05 -0.71 -15.45
CA THR A 100 -17.21 -1.04 -14.62
C THR A 100 -16.96 -0.58 -13.17
N GLY A 101 -17.96 -0.01 -12.53
CA GLY A 101 -17.84 0.48 -11.15
C GLY A 101 -17.33 1.90 -11.02
N GLY A 102 -17.18 2.63 -12.13
CA GLY A 102 -16.76 4.04 -12.11
C GLY A 102 -15.27 4.27 -11.97
N VAL A 103 -14.45 3.25 -12.20
CA VAL A 103 -12.99 3.35 -12.14
C VAL A 103 -12.44 3.78 -13.50
N ASP A 104 -11.67 4.86 -13.53
CA ASP A 104 -10.99 5.29 -14.74
C ASP A 104 -9.73 4.44 -14.95
N ALA A 105 -9.58 3.88 -16.16
CA ALA A 105 -8.44 3.02 -16.47
C ALA A 105 -7.10 3.76 -16.31
N HIS A 106 -7.05 5.06 -16.62
CA HIS A 106 -5.86 5.88 -16.48
C HIS A 106 -5.49 6.11 -15.01
N ALA A 107 -6.48 6.20 -14.14
CA ALA A 107 -6.25 6.43 -12.72
C ALA A 107 -5.51 5.27 -12.03
N LEU A 108 -5.61 4.06 -12.56
CA LEU A 108 -4.96 2.89 -11.99
C LEU A 108 -3.49 2.73 -12.39
N GLU A 109 -3.03 3.47 -13.40
CA GLU A 109 -1.64 3.39 -13.85
C GLU A 109 -0.65 3.79 -12.76
N ARG A 110 -0.92 4.87 -12.02
CA ARG A 110 -0.02 5.36 -10.96
C ARG A 110 0.10 4.39 -9.78
N PRO A 111 -1.00 3.88 -9.20
CA PRO A 111 -0.86 2.87 -8.15
C PRO A 111 -0.23 1.56 -8.64
N LYS A 112 -0.41 1.19 -9.91
CA LYS A 112 0.31 0.05 -10.49
C LYS A 112 1.83 0.30 -10.54
N ARG A 113 2.25 1.53 -10.86
CA ARG A 113 3.66 1.94 -10.82
C ARG A 113 4.24 1.89 -9.41
N PHE A 114 3.43 2.13 -8.41
CA PHE A 114 3.83 2.00 -7.01
C PHE A 114 4.36 0.58 -6.75
N PHE A 115 3.62 -0.44 -7.17
CA PHE A 115 4.08 -1.83 -7.07
C PHE A 115 5.23 -2.16 -8.00
N GLY A 116 5.28 -1.53 -9.17
CA GLY A 116 6.37 -1.70 -10.11
C GLY A 116 7.72 -1.23 -9.61
N ALA A 117 7.76 -0.47 -8.52
CA ALA A 117 9.01 -0.04 -7.89
C ALA A 117 9.68 -1.16 -7.08
N ALA A 118 8.92 -2.20 -6.70
CA ALA A 118 9.46 -3.32 -5.94
C ALA A 118 10.51 -4.07 -6.77
N ARG A 119 11.70 -4.26 -6.21
CA ARG A 119 12.82 -4.91 -6.91
C ARG A 119 13.96 -5.26 -5.97
N ASN A 120 14.81 -6.17 -6.44
CA ASN A 120 16.13 -6.45 -5.85
C ASN A 120 17.21 -5.86 -6.75
N ILE A 121 18.24 -5.32 -6.16
CA ILE A 121 19.38 -4.76 -6.88
C ILE A 121 20.60 -5.62 -6.61
N GLU A 122 21.31 -6.03 -7.66
CA GLU A 122 22.49 -6.92 -7.56
C GLU A 122 23.57 -6.36 -6.66
N GLU A 123 23.77 -5.06 -6.67
CA GLU A 123 24.78 -4.37 -5.88
C GLU A 123 24.41 -4.21 -4.40
N GLY A 124 23.29 -4.70 -4.00
CA GLY A 124 22.74 -4.59 -2.65
C GLY A 124 21.58 -3.61 -2.57
N GLY A 125 20.68 -3.91 -1.66
CA GLY A 125 19.44 -3.17 -1.50
C GLY A 125 18.25 -3.86 -2.18
N SER A 126 17.11 -3.77 -1.54
CA SER A 126 15.85 -4.34 -2.05
C SER A 126 14.66 -3.53 -1.58
N LEU A 127 13.61 -3.55 -2.40
CA LEU A 127 12.32 -2.97 -2.03
C LEU A 127 11.24 -4.03 -2.17
N THR A 128 10.61 -4.35 -1.05
CA THR A 128 9.46 -5.26 -0.98
C THR A 128 8.23 -4.48 -0.58
N ILE A 129 7.13 -4.68 -1.29
CA ILE A 129 5.86 -4.02 -0.98
C ILE A 129 4.81 -5.09 -0.71
N VAL A 130 4.21 -5.05 0.48
CA VAL A 130 3.10 -5.91 0.88
C VAL A 130 1.90 -5.01 1.13
N ALA A 131 0.80 -5.28 0.44
CA ALA A 131 -0.40 -4.46 0.57
C ALA A 131 -1.62 -5.31 0.86
N THR A 132 -2.55 -4.72 1.59
CA THR A 132 -3.88 -5.30 1.76
C THR A 132 -4.81 -4.77 0.68
N ALA A 133 -5.76 -5.59 0.26
CA ALA A 133 -6.83 -5.20 -0.65
C ALA A 133 -8.17 -5.52 -0.01
N LEU A 134 -9.13 -4.63 -0.20
CA LEU A 134 -10.48 -4.83 0.30
C LEU A 134 -11.26 -5.70 -0.67
N VAL A 135 -11.88 -6.75 -0.15
CA VAL A 135 -12.73 -7.67 -0.91
C VAL A 135 -14.08 -7.81 -0.20
N ASP A 136 -15.11 -8.19 -0.94
CA ASP A 136 -16.43 -8.44 -0.40
C ASP A 136 -17.03 -7.26 0.40
N THR A 137 -16.72 -6.05 -0.04
CA THR A 137 -17.23 -4.83 0.60
C THR A 137 -18.63 -4.43 0.11
N GLY A 138 -19.13 -5.11 -0.93
CA GLY A 138 -20.36 -4.69 -1.62
C GLY A 138 -20.15 -3.57 -2.62
N SER A 139 -18.96 -3.00 -2.72
CA SER A 139 -18.63 -1.95 -3.66
C SER A 139 -18.15 -2.52 -4.99
N LYS A 140 -18.82 -2.12 -6.07
CA LYS A 140 -18.41 -2.52 -7.43
C LYS A 140 -17.05 -1.94 -7.79
N MET A 141 -16.75 -0.73 -7.34
CA MET A 141 -15.44 -0.11 -7.55
C MET A 141 -14.33 -0.93 -6.91
N ASP A 142 -14.52 -1.42 -5.69
CA ASP A 142 -13.52 -2.22 -4.98
C ASP A 142 -13.26 -3.55 -5.67
N GLU A 143 -14.31 -4.19 -6.22
CA GLU A 143 -14.17 -5.41 -7.00
C GLU A 143 -13.31 -5.19 -8.24
N VAL A 144 -13.55 -4.09 -8.96
CA VAL A 144 -12.79 -3.75 -10.17
C VAL A 144 -11.34 -3.46 -9.83
N ILE A 145 -11.08 -2.71 -8.76
CA ILE A 145 -9.73 -2.42 -8.30
C ILE A 145 -8.99 -3.72 -7.96
N TYR A 146 -9.63 -4.61 -7.21
CA TYR A 146 -9.06 -5.91 -6.87
C TYR A 146 -8.69 -6.71 -8.11
N GLU A 147 -9.61 -6.82 -9.09
CA GLU A 147 -9.37 -7.57 -10.33
C GLU A 147 -8.22 -6.97 -11.15
N GLU A 148 -8.10 -5.65 -11.20
CA GLU A 148 -7.02 -4.97 -11.92
C GLU A 148 -5.65 -5.21 -11.28
N PHE A 149 -5.58 -5.32 -9.96
CA PHE A 149 -4.31 -5.58 -9.27
C PHE A 149 -3.97 -7.06 -9.17
N LYS A 150 -4.96 -7.94 -9.21
CA LYS A 150 -4.79 -9.38 -9.12
C LYS A 150 -3.81 -9.95 -10.14
N GLY A 151 -3.81 -9.41 -11.36
CA GLY A 151 -2.91 -9.84 -12.43
C GLY A 151 -1.53 -9.20 -12.41
N THR A 152 -1.29 -8.25 -11.52
CA THR A 152 -0.07 -7.44 -11.48
C THR A 152 0.94 -7.92 -10.44
N CYS A 153 0.48 -8.61 -9.38
CA CYS A 153 1.31 -9.00 -8.24
C CYS A 153 0.91 -10.39 -7.72
N LEU A 154 1.74 -10.94 -6.85
CA LEU A 154 1.42 -12.18 -6.15
C LEU A 154 0.27 -11.91 -5.18
N LEU A 155 -0.75 -12.74 -5.25
CA LEU A 155 -1.92 -12.62 -4.40
C LEU A 155 -1.95 -13.77 -3.39
N TYR A 156 -2.05 -13.40 -2.11
CA TYR A 156 -2.32 -14.34 -1.04
C TYR A 156 -3.67 -14.02 -0.44
N THR A 157 -4.52 -15.03 -0.32
CA THR A 157 -5.79 -14.90 0.38
C THR A 157 -5.69 -15.63 1.70
N SER A 158 -6.09 -14.97 2.78
CA SER A 158 -6.29 -15.61 4.07
C SER A 158 -7.76 -15.50 4.42
N ASP A 159 -8.34 -16.61 4.84
CA ASP A 159 -9.68 -16.59 5.41
C ASP A 159 -9.57 -16.11 6.86
N ALA A 160 -10.39 -15.12 7.23
CA ALA A 160 -10.43 -14.62 8.59
C ALA A 160 -10.77 -15.71 9.62
N ALA A 161 -11.44 -16.78 9.19
CA ALA A 161 -11.74 -17.94 10.04
C ALA A 161 -10.51 -18.80 10.34
N ASP A 162 -9.46 -18.70 9.54
CA ASP A 162 -8.21 -19.44 9.71
C ASP A 162 -7.14 -18.64 10.45
N ASP A 163 -7.42 -17.39 10.80
CA ASP A 163 -6.53 -16.57 11.61
C ASP A 163 -6.63 -16.99 13.08
N PRO A 164 -5.54 -17.49 13.69
CA PRO A 164 -5.57 -17.88 15.10
C PRO A 164 -5.67 -16.67 16.04
#